data_f814a36d8d7245b49e65ff2e2a9175e6
#
_entry.id   f814a36d8d7245b49e65ff2e2a9175e6
#
_cell.length_a   1.000
_cell.length_b   1.000
_cell.length_c   1.000
_cell.angle_alpha   90.00
_cell.angle_beta   90.00
_cell.angle_gamma   90.00
#
_symmetry.space_group_name_H-M   'P 1'
#
loop_
_entity.id
_entity.type
_entity.pdbx_description
1 polymer ?
#
loop_
_entity_poly.entity_id
_entity_poly.type
_entity_poly.pdbx_seq_one_letter_code
_entity_poly.pdbx_strand_id
1 'polypeptide(L)'
;MKAWSDLYIPPLDARFSLADLSLHDTATSSVKPLARKSIYRIYVCGITPYDATHLGHANTYLAFDLVNRYLRATGAQVNFVENITDIDDPLLERAARDGIYWEDLAHSQIELFKSDMVALHVIPPAHYIGAVDAIPLVVDAIKDLSSLSTIYQVDSDQYFSIRADDRFGSRSHLSQEEMVSIFSQRGGDPTRAGKKDPLDCLVWMSQRPDEPGWESAIGLGRPGWHIECTAIALKYLDPADLEETLIDIQGG
;
A
#
# COMPACT_ATOMS: atom_id res chain seq x y z
N MET A 1 -3.44 -6.52 -12.67
CA MET A 1 -4.85 -6.07 -12.85
C MET A 1 -4.89 -4.79 -13.69
N LYS A 2 -6.00 -4.48 -14.41
CA LYS A 2 -6.14 -3.20 -15.13
C LYS A 2 -6.84 -2.17 -14.25
N ALA A 3 -6.32 -0.93 -14.22
CA ALA A 3 -7.01 0.21 -13.65
C ALA A 3 -8.24 0.61 -14.52
N TRP A 4 -8.87 1.73 -14.20
CA TRP A 4 -9.92 2.33 -15.02
C TRP A 4 -9.37 3.00 -16.28
N SER A 5 -10.26 3.52 -17.11
CA SER A 5 -9.89 4.14 -18.38
C SER A 5 -9.05 5.39 -18.18
N ASP A 6 -8.08 5.60 -19.06
CA ASP A 6 -7.27 6.81 -19.07
C ASP A 6 -8.11 8.06 -19.33
N LEU A 7 -7.65 9.18 -18.82
CA LEU A 7 -8.36 10.45 -18.84
C LEU A 7 -7.56 11.49 -19.64
N TYR A 8 -8.22 12.16 -20.59
CA TYR A 8 -7.62 13.31 -21.22
C TYR A 8 -7.48 14.48 -20.26
N ILE A 9 -6.25 14.92 -20.04
CA ILE A 9 -5.94 16.09 -19.22
C ILE A 9 -5.45 17.17 -20.18
N PRO A 10 -6.19 18.28 -20.31
CA PRO A 10 -5.74 19.39 -21.14
C PRO A 10 -4.42 19.97 -20.59
N PRO A 11 -3.47 20.33 -21.44
CA PRO A 11 -2.24 20.99 -21.01
C PRO A 11 -2.56 22.33 -20.34
N LEU A 12 -1.74 22.70 -19.35
CA LEU A 12 -1.84 24.01 -18.73
C LEU A 12 -1.62 25.10 -19.79
N ASP A 13 -2.49 26.08 -19.85
CA ASP A 13 -2.34 27.23 -20.73
C ASP A 13 -1.06 28.01 -20.36
N ALA A 14 -0.23 28.32 -21.36
CA ALA A 14 1.05 29.00 -21.18
C ALA A 14 0.99 30.38 -20.49
N ARG A 15 -0.22 30.95 -20.38
CA ARG A 15 -0.47 32.18 -19.60
C ARG A 15 -0.40 31.98 -18.10
N PHE A 16 -0.52 30.74 -17.61
CA PHE A 16 -0.46 30.42 -16.19
C PHE A 16 0.90 29.87 -15.81
N SER A 17 1.42 30.33 -14.69
CA SER A 17 2.59 29.74 -14.03
C SER A 17 2.15 29.03 -12.76
N LEU A 18 2.78 27.90 -12.47
CA LEU A 18 2.54 27.15 -11.23
C LEU A 18 3.50 27.64 -10.15
N ALA A 19 2.97 28.01 -8.98
CA ALA A 19 3.76 28.20 -7.78
C ALA A 19 4.41 26.87 -7.36
N ASP A 20 5.44 26.90 -6.51
CA ASP A 20 6.03 25.67 -5.99
C ASP A 20 5.06 24.94 -5.06
N LEU A 21 4.90 23.63 -5.27
CA LEU A 21 4.07 22.78 -4.41
C LEU A 21 4.80 22.54 -3.09
N SER A 22 4.09 22.77 -2.00
CA SER A 22 4.56 22.42 -0.66
C SER A 22 3.62 21.38 -0.05
N LEU A 23 4.20 20.32 0.52
CA LEU A 23 3.47 19.23 1.16
C LEU A 23 3.93 19.07 2.61
N HIS A 24 3.03 18.55 3.46
CA HIS A 24 3.40 18.16 4.81
C HIS A 24 4.28 16.91 4.75
N ASP A 25 5.46 16.99 5.33
CA ASP A 25 6.39 15.87 5.49
C ASP A 25 6.28 15.31 6.90
N THR A 26 5.75 14.10 7.01
CA THR A 26 5.55 13.42 8.30
C THR A 26 6.86 13.23 9.06
N ALA A 27 7.96 12.91 8.36
CA ALA A 27 9.25 12.68 9.01
C ALA A 27 9.81 13.91 9.73
N THR A 28 9.43 15.11 9.33
CA THR A 28 9.88 16.37 9.94
C THR A 28 8.75 17.17 10.58
N SER A 29 7.51 16.66 10.52
CA SER A 29 6.29 17.32 11.01
C SER A 29 6.16 18.77 10.52
N SER A 30 6.55 19.03 9.28
CA SER A 30 6.54 20.38 8.72
C SER A 30 6.14 20.41 7.25
N VAL A 31 5.59 21.55 6.81
CA VAL A 31 5.31 21.79 5.40
C VAL A 31 6.60 22.17 4.70
N LYS A 32 6.95 21.47 3.63
CA LYS A 32 8.16 21.68 2.84
C LYS A 32 7.85 21.83 1.36
N PRO A 33 8.60 22.67 0.64
CA PRO A 33 8.54 22.70 -0.81
C PRO A 33 9.04 21.36 -1.37
N LEU A 34 8.28 20.82 -2.33
CA LEU A 34 8.67 19.64 -3.06
C LEU A 34 9.74 20.02 -4.10
N ALA A 35 10.89 19.37 -4.04
CA ALA A 35 11.97 19.61 -5.00
C ALA A 35 11.48 19.31 -6.44
N ARG A 36 11.80 20.18 -7.40
CA ARG A 36 11.45 19.96 -8.80
C ARG A 36 12.30 18.86 -9.38
N LYS A 37 11.62 17.91 -10.03
CA LYS A 37 12.22 16.75 -10.71
C LYS A 37 11.59 16.56 -12.08
N SER A 38 12.28 15.85 -12.96
CA SER A 38 11.74 15.41 -14.27
C SER A 38 10.84 14.19 -14.14
N ILE A 39 11.05 13.37 -13.10
CA ILE A 39 10.27 12.16 -12.80
C ILE A 39 9.92 12.15 -11.34
N TYR A 40 8.65 11.89 -11.02
CA TYR A 40 8.17 11.64 -9.66
C TYR A 40 7.61 10.24 -9.54
N ARG A 41 7.83 9.64 -8.37
CA ARG A 41 7.35 8.31 -7.99
C ARG A 41 6.37 8.45 -6.86
N ILE A 42 5.11 8.08 -7.12
CA ILE A 42 4.01 8.18 -6.16
C ILE A 42 3.51 6.78 -5.85
N TYR A 43 3.40 6.45 -4.58
CA TYR A 43 2.73 5.26 -4.09
C TYR A 43 1.53 5.65 -3.23
N VAL A 44 0.36 5.13 -3.57
CA VAL A 44 -0.86 5.31 -2.77
C VAL A 44 -1.41 3.94 -2.41
N CYS A 45 -1.62 3.70 -1.11
CA CYS A 45 -2.29 2.49 -0.67
C CYS A 45 -3.73 2.47 -1.18
N GLY A 46 -4.13 1.36 -1.77
CA GLY A 46 -5.47 1.13 -2.24
C GLY A 46 -6.43 0.67 -1.15
N ILE A 47 -7.63 0.30 -1.54
CA ILE A 47 -8.67 -0.19 -0.63
C ILE A 47 -8.51 -1.69 -0.36
N THR A 48 -9.09 -2.15 0.77
CA THR A 48 -9.52 -3.54 0.96
C THR A 48 -10.97 -3.62 0.49
N PRO A 49 -11.28 -4.38 -0.57
CA PRO A 49 -12.58 -4.35 -1.26
C PRO A 49 -13.63 -5.23 -0.58
N TYR A 50 -13.94 -4.97 0.71
CA TYR A 50 -14.94 -5.71 1.47
C TYR A 50 -16.29 -4.98 1.56
N ASP A 51 -16.32 -3.68 1.29
CA ASP A 51 -17.53 -2.84 1.30
C ASP A 51 -17.38 -1.66 0.34
N ALA A 52 -18.50 -0.99 0.01
CA ALA A 52 -18.49 0.19 -0.81
C ALA A 52 -17.62 1.31 -0.21
N THR A 53 -16.91 2.01 -1.07
CA THR A 53 -16.11 3.16 -0.65
C THR A 53 -17.01 4.33 -0.21
N HIS A 54 -16.48 5.19 0.61
CA HIS A 54 -17.18 6.36 1.14
C HIS A 54 -16.36 7.64 0.89
N LEU A 55 -16.92 8.80 1.27
CA LEU A 55 -16.30 10.11 1.03
C LEU A 55 -14.87 10.24 1.62
N GLY A 56 -14.53 9.48 2.66
CA GLY A 56 -13.16 9.43 3.20
C GLY A 56 -12.17 8.88 2.16
N HIS A 57 -12.53 7.77 1.50
CA HIS A 57 -11.72 7.22 0.40
C HIS A 57 -11.62 8.22 -0.75
N ALA A 58 -12.76 8.81 -1.17
CA ALA A 58 -12.77 9.81 -2.23
C ALA A 58 -11.84 11.00 -1.91
N ASN A 59 -11.83 11.48 -0.66
CA ASN A 59 -10.92 12.55 -0.24
C ASN A 59 -9.45 12.17 -0.39
N THR A 60 -9.07 10.95 -0.01
CA THR A 60 -7.70 10.45 -0.17
C THR A 60 -7.30 10.45 -1.65
N TYR A 61 -8.07 9.78 -2.51
CA TYR A 61 -7.71 9.64 -3.93
C TYR A 61 -7.74 10.96 -4.68
N LEU A 62 -8.68 11.86 -4.39
CA LEU A 62 -8.72 13.20 -4.97
C LEU A 62 -7.53 14.06 -4.52
N ALA A 63 -7.09 13.94 -3.27
CA ALA A 63 -5.91 14.67 -2.79
C ALA A 63 -4.64 14.25 -3.57
N PHE A 64 -4.43 12.95 -3.75
CA PHE A 64 -3.30 12.46 -4.55
C PHE A 64 -3.47 12.74 -6.05
N ASP A 65 -4.70 12.72 -6.58
CA ASP A 65 -4.97 13.12 -7.95
C ASP A 65 -4.62 14.59 -8.20
N LEU A 66 -4.95 15.49 -7.28
CA LEU A 66 -4.55 16.90 -7.38
C LEU A 66 -3.02 17.06 -7.41
N VAL A 67 -2.30 16.32 -6.57
CA VAL A 67 -0.83 16.30 -6.59
C VAL A 67 -0.32 15.77 -7.93
N ASN A 68 -0.85 14.64 -8.41
CA ASN A 68 -0.48 14.04 -9.69
C ASN A 68 -0.70 15.03 -10.86
N ARG A 69 -1.86 15.69 -10.91
CA ARG A 69 -2.18 16.73 -11.93
C ARG A 69 -1.20 17.90 -11.86
N TYR A 70 -0.91 18.37 -10.66
CA TYR A 70 0.04 19.46 -10.48
C TYR A 70 1.41 19.08 -11.03
N LEU A 71 1.93 17.91 -10.68
CA LEU A 71 3.24 17.45 -11.11
C LEU A 71 3.31 17.29 -12.63
N ARG A 72 2.28 16.69 -13.26
CA ARG A 72 2.18 16.60 -14.72
C ARG A 72 2.10 17.98 -15.39
N ALA A 73 1.40 18.93 -14.79
CA ALA A 73 1.30 20.29 -15.31
C ALA A 73 2.64 21.06 -15.25
N THR A 74 3.58 20.66 -14.40
CA THR A 74 4.98 21.18 -14.44
C THR A 74 5.81 20.62 -15.59
N GLY A 75 5.27 19.68 -16.36
CA GLY A 75 5.98 18.96 -17.43
C GLY A 75 6.72 17.71 -16.94
N ALA A 76 6.57 17.33 -15.66
CA ALA A 76 7.21 16.14 -15.14
C ALA A 76 6.46 14.85 -15.53
N GLN A 77 7.19 13.77 -15.67
CA GLN A 77 6.63 12.42 -15.73
C GLN A 77 6.25 11.95 -14.31
N VAL A 78 5.11 11.32 -14.18
CA VAL A 78 4.67 10.77 -12.91
C VAL A 78 4.47 9.26 -13.05
N ASN A 79 5.27 8.48 -12.32
CA ASN A 79 5.05 7.06 -12.13
C ASN A 79 4.18 6.87 -10.88
N PHE A 80 2.90 6.60 -11.11
CA PHE A 80 1.91 6.41 -10.04
C PHE A 80 1.55 4.94 -9.92
N VAL A 81 1.76 4.38 -8.73
CA VAL A 81 1.47 2.99 -8.36
C VAL A 81 0.45 2.96 -7.25
N GLU A 82 -0.53 2.10 -7.40
CA GLU A 82 -1.59 1.83 -6.41
C GLU A 82 -1.82 0.33 -6.31
N ASN A 83 -1.95 -0.18 -5.09
CA ASN A 83 -2.34 -1.58 -4.87
C ASN A 83 -3.85 -1.71 -4.64
N ILE A 84 -4.33 -2.94 -4.65
CA ILE A 84 -5.61 -3.36 -4.05
C ILE A 84 -5.31 -4.52 -3.12
N THR A 85 -5.78 -4.44 -1.88
CA THR A 85 -5.67 -5.54 -0.91
C THR A 85 -6.87 -6.47 -1.10
N ASP A 86 -6.85 -7.21 -2.22
CA ASP A 86 -7.92 -8.10 -2.66
C ASP A 86 -7.91 -9.47 -1.95
N ILE A 87 -7.13 -9.59 -0.88
CA ILE A 87 -7.15 -10.68 0.10
C ILE A 87 -6.72 -10.15 1.47
N ASP A 88 -7.63 -10.19 2.44
CA ASP A 88 -7.39 -9.80 3.84
C ASP A 88 -8.53 -10.30 4.74
N ASP A 89 -8.32 -10.31 6.06
CA ASP A 89 -9.30 -10.78 7.04
C ASP A 89 -10.67 -10.10 6.91
N PRO A 90 -10.79 -8.75 6.82
CA PRO A 90 -12.09 -8.10 6.67
C PRO A 90 -12.88 -8.55 5.44
N LEU A 91 -12.20 -8.85 4.33
CA LEU A 91 -12.84 -9.35 3.11
C LEU A 91 -13.40 -10.77 3.32
N LEU A 92 -12.60 -11.65 3.94
CA LEU A 92 -13.01 -13.03 4.21
C LEU A 92 -14.16 -13.09 5.22
N GLU A 93 -14.07 -12.32 6.31
CA GLU A 93 -15.13 -12.21 7.31
C GLU A 93 -16.45 -11.70 6.71
N ARG A 94 -16.37 -10.68 5.85
CA ARG A 94 -17.55 -10.14 5.16
C ARG A 94 -18.16 -11.15 4.21
N ALA A 95 -17.36 -11.84 3.41
CA ALA A 95 -17.82 -12.86 2.49
C ALA A 95 -18.49 -14.02 3.22
N ALA A 96 -17.89 -14.52 4.31
CA ALA A 96 -18.44 -15.57 5.15
C ALA A 96 -19.77 -15.15 5.81
N ARG A 97 -19.84 -13.92 6.34
CA ARG A 97 -21.08 -13.37 6.93
C ARG A 97 -22.23 -13.31 5.93
N ASP A 98 -21.94 -12.90 4.70
CA ASP A 98 -22.95 -12.68 3.66
C ASP A 98 -23.21 -13.95 2.85
N GLY A 99 -22.46 -15.04 3.08
CA GLY A 99 -22.61 -16.34 2.41
C GLY A 99 -22.27 -16.31 0.91
N ILE A 100 -21.28 -15.51 0.53
CA ILE A 100 -20.81 -15.35 -0.86
C ILE A 100 -19.34 -15.72 -0.99
N TYR A 101 -18.88 -16.02 -2.19
CA TYR A 101 -17.47 -16.25 -2.44
C TYR A 101 -16.68 -14.93 -2.30
N TRP A 102 -15.53 -15.00 -1.64
CA TRP A 102 -14.72 -13.80 -1.36
C TRP A 102 -14.18 -13.17 -2.66
N GLU A 103 -13.86 -13.97 -3.67
CA GLU A 103 -13.42 -13.48 -4.98
C GLU A 103 -14.52 -12.67 -5.67
N ASP A 104 -15.77 -13.12 -5.60
CA ASP A 104 -16.91 -12.42 -6.19
C ASP A 104 -17.16 -11.10 -5.46
N LEU A 105 -17.05 -11.10 -4.13
CA LEU A 105 -17.16 -9.89 -3.34
C LEU A 105 -16.04 -8.91 -3.72
N ALA A 106 -14.77 -9.35 -3.69
CA ALA A 106 -13.63 -8.53 -4.05
C ALA A 106 -13.81 -7.93 -5.44
N HIS A 107 -14.11 -8.76 -6.43
CA HIS A 107 -14.32 -8.32 -7.81
C HIS A 107 -15.42 -7.25 -7.93
N SER A 108 -16.58 -7.49 -7.30
CA SER A 108 -17.70 -6.55 -7.35
C SER A 108 -17.36 -5.19 -6.74
N GLN A 109 -16.65 -5.18 -5.60
CA GLN A 109 -16.25 -3.95 -4.92
C GLN A 109 -15.12 -3.21 -5.65
N ILE A 110 -14.20 -3.94 -6.28
CA ILE A 110 -13.15 -3.34 -7.14
C ILE A 110 -13.78 -2.66 -8.36
N GLU A 111 -14.75 -3.29 -9.02
CA GLU A 111 -15.41 -2.68 -10.17
C GLU A 111 -16.25 -1.45 -9.76
N LEU A 112 -16.90 -1.49 -8.58
CA LEU A 112 -17.57 -0.33 -8.02
C LEU A 112 -16.57 0.82 -7.76
N PHE A 113 -15.46 0.54 -7.10
CA PHE A 113 -14.39 1.52 -6.85
C PHE A 113 -13.88 2.14 -8.15
N LYS A 114 -13.59 1.33 -9.17
CA LYS A 114 -13.15 1.84 -10.48
C LYS A 114 -14.20 2.76 -11.11
N SER A 115 -15.48 2.41 -11.00
CA SER A 115 -16.59 3.23 -11.46
C SER A 115 -16.64 4.59 -10.74
N ASP A 116 -16.40 4.59 -9.42
CA ASP A 116 -16.34 5.81 -8.61
C ASP A 116 -15.15 6.68 -9.03
N MET A 117 -13.98 6.09 -9.27
CA MET A 117 -12.79 6.83 -9.73
C MET A 117 -13.01 7.47 -11.11
N VAL A 118 -13.70 6.77 -12.01
CA VAL A 118 -14.11 7.34 -13.31
C VAL A 118 -15.07 8.51 -13.11
N ALA A 119 -16.08 8.37 -12.26
CA ALA A 119 -17.06 9.42 -11.98
C ALA A 119 -16.41 10.65 -11.34
N LEU A 120 -15.40 10.46 -10.49
CA LEU A 120 -14.61 11.52 -9.88
C LEU A 120 -13.52 12.10 -10.79
N HIS A 121 -13.36 11.57 -12.00
CA HIS A 121 -12.31 11.98 -12.95
C HIS A 121 -10.90 11.83 -12.37
N VAL A 122 -10.63 10.82 -11.56
CA VAL A 122 -9.30 10.52 -11.02
C VAL A 122 -8.43 9.90 -12.11
N ILE A 123 -7.19 10.37 -12.25
CA ILE A 123 -6.21 9.80 -13.17
C ILE A 123 -5.85 8.38 -12.73
N PRO A 124 -5.96 7.37 -13.62
CA PRO A 124 -5.61 6.00 -13.24
C PRO A 124 -4.12 5.87 -12.92
N PRO A 125 -3.76 4.96 -11.99
CA PRO A 125 -2.36 4.62 -11.75
C PRO A 125 -1.75 3.94 -12.99
N ALA A 126 -0.45 4.16 -13.21
CA ALA A 126 0.31 3.46 -14.24
C ALA A 126 0.41 1.95 -13.94
N HIS A 127 0.44 1.61 -12.64
CA HIS A 127 0.43 0.23 -12.15
C HIS A 127 -0.62 0.09 -11.06
N TYR A 128 -1.60 -0.79 -11.31
CA TYR A 128 -2.70 -1.11 -10.41
C TYR A 128 -2.65 -2.61 -10.11
N ILE A 129 -2.20 -2.96 -8.90
CA ILE A 129 -1.74 -4.32 -8.58
C ILE A 129 -2.54 -4.90 -7.42
N GLY A 130 -3.16 -6.08 -7.64
CA GLY A 130 -3.79 -6.85 -6.56
C GLY A 130 -2.77 -7.51 -5.64
N ALA A 131 -3.10 -7.63 -4.35
CA ALA A 131 -2.28 -8.35 -3.39
C ALA A 131 -2.12 -9.83 -3.79
N VAL A 132 -3.17 -10.45 -4.33
CA VAL A 132 -3.13 -11.83 -4.87
C VAL A 132 -2.14 -11.93 -6.03
N ASP A 133 -2.19 -11.01 -6.99
CA ASP A 133 -1.24 -10.97 -8.12
C ASP A 133 0.21 -10.75 -7.62
N ALA A 134 0.39 -10.08 -6.48
CA ALA A 134 1.69 -9.75 -5.91
C ALA A 134 2.28 -10.86 -5.00
N ILE A 135 1.57 -11.95 -4.72
CA ILE A 135 2.06 -13.02 -3.84
C ILE A 135 3.47 -13.50 -4.20
N PRO A 136 3.83 -13.73 -5.47
CA PRO A 136 5.20 -14.11 -5.81
C PRO A 136 6.25 -13.07 -5.41
N LEU A 137 5.93 -11.78 -5.55
CA LEU A 137 6.81 -10.67 -5.13
C LEU A 137 6.97 -10.65 -3.61
N VAL A 138 5.88 -10.89 -2.87
CA VAL A 138 5.91 -10.97 -1.40
C VAL A 138 6.77 -12.14 -0.93
N VAL A 139 6.62 -13.32 -1.55
CA VAL A 139 7.43 -14.50 -1.23
C VAL A 139 8.91 -14.21 -1.43
N ASP A 140 9.29 -13.56 -2.53
CA ASP A 140 10.69 -13.21 -2.79
C ASP A 140 11.20 -12.17 -1.77
N ALA A 141 10.41 -11.14 -1.46
CA ALA A 141 10.75 -10.16 -0.43
C ALA A 141 10.96 -10.81 0.96
N ILE A 142 10.11 -11.76 1.34
CA ILE A 142 10.25 -12.49 2.62
C ILE A 142 11.53 -13.35 2.61
N LYS A 143 11.91 -13.99 1.50
CA LYS A 143 13.17 -14.73 1.39
C LYS A 143 14.38 -13.80 1.56
N ASP A 144 14.35 -12.63 0.93
CA ASP A 144 15.42 -11.64 1.06
C ASP A 144 15.56 -11.18 2.52
N LEU A 145 14.45 -10.84 3.18
CA LEU A 145 14.43 -10.49 4.60
C LEU A 145 14.91 -11.64 5.48
N SER A 146 14.55 -12.89 5.15
CA SER A 146 15.01 -14.09 5.87
C SER A 146 16.52 -14.28 5.75
N SER A 147 17.10 -13.99 4.59
CA SER A 147 18.55 -14.05 4.38
C SER A 147 19.32 -13.08 5.28
N LEU A 148 18.67 -11.97 5.68
CA LEU A 148 19.18 -10.98 6.63
C LEU A 148 18.89 -11.32 8.10
N SER A 149 18.30 -12.48 8.38
CA SER A 149 17.92 -12.93 9.73
C SER A 149 16.91 -12.03 10.44
N THR A 150 16.07 -11.31 9.66
CA THR A 150 15.06 -10.38 10.20
C THR A 150 13.69 -11.02 10.38
N ILE A 151 13.51 -12.24 9.85
CA ILE A 151 12.28 -13.03 9.96
C ILE A 151 12.43 -14.11 11.02
N TYR A 152 11.37 -14.36 11.76
CA TYR A 152 11.26 -15.47 12.70
C TYR A 152 9.85 -16.07 12.70
N GLN A 153 9.69 -17.25 13.27
CA GLN A 153 8.41 -17.95 13.36
C GLN A 153 7.77 -17.81 14.73
N VAL A 154 6.46 -17.64 14.72
CA VAL A 154 5.58 -17.85 15.88
C VAL A 154 4.54 -18.88 15.46
N ASP A 155 4.58 -20.05 16.05
CA ASP A 155 3.85 -21.24 15.59
C ASP A 155 4.22 -21.56 14.12
N SER A 156 3.25 -21.47 13.22
CA SER A 156 3.44 -21.67 11.78
C SER A 156 3.54 -20.37 10.97
N ASP A 157 3.34 -19.22 11.60
CA ASP A 157 3.35 -17.90 10.94
C ASP A 157 4.74 -17.26 10.99
N GLN A 158 5.00 -16.38 10.01
CA GLN A 158 6.29 -15.68 9.91
C GLN A 158 6.13 -14.19 10.24
N TYR A 159 7.02 -13.70 11.08
CA TYR A 159 7.04 -12.33 11.57
C TYR A 159 8.33 -11.62 11.22
N PHE A 160 8.23 -10.36 10.85
CA PHE A 160 9.36 -9.45 10.74
C PHE A 160 9.65 -8.82 12.10
N SER A 161 10.92 -8.88 12.52
CA SER A 161 11.38 -8.25 13.76
C SER A 161 11.67 -6.76 13.51
N ILE A 162 10.87 -5.87 14.11
CA ILE A 162 11.09 -4.42 14.02
C ILE A 162 12.43 -3.98 14.58
N ARG A 163 13.03 -4.77 15.47
CA ARG A 163 14.37 -4.50 16.04
C ARG A 163 15.50 -4.66 15.04
N ALA A 164 15.22 -5.16 13.83
CA ALA A 164 16.15 -5.22 12.73
C ALA A 164 16.36 -3.86 12.04
N ASP A 165 15.49 -2.87 12.29
CA ASP A 165 15.65 -1.50 11.81
C ASP A 165 15.68 -0.51 12.98
N ASP A 166 16.84 0.03 13.29
CA ASP A 166 17.05 1.02 14.37
C ASP A 166 16.25 2.32 14.14
N ARG A 167 15.73 2.53 12.93
CA ARG A 167 14.92 3.70 12.59
C ARG A 167 13.42 3.43 12.65
N PHE A 168 13.00 2.21 13.03
CA PHE A 168 11.58 1.87 13.14
C PHE A 168 10.84 2.89 14.03
N GLY A 169 9.70 3.40 13.55
CA GLY A 169 8.88 4.39 14.25
C GLY A 169 9.42 5.83 14.23
N SER A 170 10.68 6.06 13.80
CA SER A 170 11.30 7.41 13.82
C SER A 170 10.56 8.45 12.96
N ARG A 171 9.82 8.03 11.95
CA ARG A 171 9.08 8.92 11.04
C ARG A 171 7.69 9.30 11.54
N SER A 172 7.08 8.46 12.36
CA SER A 172 5.69 8.66 12.80
C SER A 172 5.58 9.65 13.96
N HIS A 173 6.66 9.85 14.71
CA HIS A 173 6.70 10.64 15.95
C HIS A 173 5.70 10.18 17.02
N LEU A 174 5.26 8.92 16.94
CA LEU A 174 4.36 8.29 17.89
C LEU A 174 5.15 7.68 19.05
N SER A 175 4.60 7.74 20.24
CA SER A 175 5.09 6.93 21.36
C SER A 175 4.87 5.44 21.12
N GLN A 176 5.60 4.59 21.82
CA GLN A 176 5.42 3.14 21.73
C GLN A 176 3.99 2.71 22.07
N GLU A 177 3.38 3.35 23.07
CA GLU A 177 2.00 3.06 23.51
C GLU A 177 1.00 3.40 22.40
N GLU A 178 1.16 4.56 21.76
CA GLU A 178 0.33 4.97 20.61
C GLU A 178 0.50 4.02 19.43
N MET A 179 1.74 3.63 19.09
CA MET A 179 2.01 2.66 18.02
C MET A 179 1.32 1.31 18.31
N VAL A 180 1.44 0.76 19.53
CA VAL A 180 0.78 -0.49 19.93
C VAL A 180 -0.74 -0.37 19.85
N SER A 181 -1.30 0.75 20.30
CA SER A 181 -2.74 1.00 20.26
C SER A 181 -3.26 1.05 18.82
N ILE A 182 -2.60 1.81 17.94
CA ILE A 182 -2.97 1.92 16.53
C ILE A 182 -2.81 0.57 15.82
N PHE A 183 -1.71 -0.15 16.08
CA PHE A 183 -1.45 -1.47 15.51
C PHE A 183 -2.56 -2.45 15.85
N SER A 184 -2.97 -2.51 17.14
CA SER A 184 -4.08 -3.35 17.57
C SER A 184 -5.42 -2.98 16.91
N GLN A 185 -5.71 -1.69 16.76
CA GLN A 185 -6.96 -1.21 16.13
C GLN A 185 -7.03 -1.51 14.63
N ARG A 186 -5.88 -1.77 14.00
CA ARG A 186 -5.78 -2.01 12.56
C ARG A 186 -5.45 -3.46 12.20
N GLY A 187 -5.90 -4.41 13.02
CA GLY A 187 -5.74 -5.84 12.75
C GLY A 187 -4.41 -6.45 13.19
N GLY A 188 -3.54 -5.67 13.84
CA GLY A 188 -2.33 -6.21 14.44
C GLY A 188 -2.62 -7.01 15.72
N ASP A 189 -1.67 -7.85 16.09
CA ASP A 189 -1.76 -8.82 17.20
C ASP A 189 -0.70 -8.57 18.30
N PRO A 190 -0.65 -7.39 18.95
CA PRO A 190 0.43 -7.02 19.86
C PRO A 190 0.55 -7.94 21.08
N THR A 191 -0.52 -8.66 21.44
CA THR A 191 -0.57 -9.55 22.60
C THR A 191 -0.28 -11.02 22.25
N ARG A 192 -0.01 -11.35 20.98
CA ARG A 192 0.23 -12.74 20.58
C ARG A 192 1.45 -13.30 21.28
N ALA A 193 1.27 -14.44 21.95
CA ALA A 193 2.36 -15.14 22.62
C ALA A 193 3.42 -15.59 21.62
N GLY A 194 4.69 -15.50 22.01
CA GLY A 194 5.83 -15.88 21.15
C GLY A 194 6.43 -14.75 20.31
N LYS A 195 5.77 -13.59 20.19
CA LYS A 195 6.37 -12.41 19.55
C LYS A 195 7.54 -11.88 20.38
N LYS A 196 8.58 -11.40 19.69
CA LYS A 196 9.76 -10.78 20.33
C LYS A 196 9.51 -9.33 20.72
N ASP A 197 8.64 -8.66 19.97
CA ASP A 197 8.18 -7.31 20.23
C ASP A 197 6.68 -7.19 19.88
N PRO A 198 5.86 -6.49 20.67
CA PRO A 198 4.44 -6.29 20.35
C PRO A 198 4.17 -5.74 18.96
N LEU A 199 5.08 -4.95 18.41
CA LEU A 199 4.95 -4.32 17.09
C LEU A 199 5.54 -5.14 15.94
N ASP A 200 6.13 -6.33 16.21
CA ASP A 200 6.61 -7.20 15.13
C ASP A 200 5.46 -7.52 14.17
N CYS A 201 5.74 -7.40 12.88
CA CYS A 201 4.72 -7.48 11.85
C CYS A 201 4.59 -8.89 11.28
N LEU A 202 3.36 -9.40 11.19
CA LEU A 202 3.05 -10.62 10.44
C LEU A 202 3.36 -10.37 8.95
N VAL A 203 4.22 -11.20 8.36
CA VAL A 203 4.57 -11.08 6.92
C VAL A 203 4.01 -12.24 6.11
N TRP A 204 3.84 -13.43 6.73
CA TRP A 204 3.22 -14.59 6.12
C TRP A 204 2.36 -15.33 7.13
N MET A 205 1.08 -15.47 6.83
CA MET A 205 0.11 -16.25 7.60
C MET A 205 -0.02 -17.62 6.98
N SER A 206 0.27 -18.67 7.73
CA SER A 206 -0.04 -20.03 7.30
C SER A 206 -1.54 -20.21 7.10
N GLN A 207 -1.93 -20.99 6.10
CA GLN A 207 -3.34 -21.26 5.80
C GLN A 207 -4.10 -21.68 7.06
N ARG A 208 -5.24 -21.08 7.29
CA ARG A 208 -6.22 -21.47 8.31
C ARG A 208 -7.27 -22.41 7.69
N PRO A 209 -7.92 -23.26 8.51
CA PRO A 209 -9.09 -24.02 8.03
C PRO A 209 -10.13 -23.07 7.43
N ASP A 210 -10.70 -23.48 6.30
CA ASP A 210 -11.76 -22.75 5.60
C ASP A 210 -11.34 -21.37 5.03
N GLU A 211 -10.03 -21.04 5.03
CA GLU A 211 -9.48 -19.84 4.40
C GLU A 211 -8.66 -20.18 3.15
N PRO A 212 -8.56 -19.25 2.19
CA PRO A 212 -7.68 -19.44 1.04
C PRO A 212 -6.20 -19.44 1.46
N GLY A 213 -5.40 -20.17 0.70
CA GLY A 213 -3.95 -20.21 0.87
C GLY A 213 -3.28 -20.53 -0.45
N TRP A 214 -2.09 -19.99 -0.63
CA TRP A 214 -1.28 -20.15 -1.84
C TRP A 214 -0.03 -20.98 -1.54
N GLU A 215 0.20 -21.99 -2.36
CA GLU A 215 1.45 -22.76 -2.34
C GLU A 215 2.62 -21.85 -2.68
N SER A 216 3.65 -21.88 -1.86
CA SER A 216 4.85 -21.09 -2.07
C SER A 216 6.12 -21.77 -1.56
N ALA A 217 7.28 -21.22 -1.90
CA ALA A 217 8.56 -21.69 -1.40
C ALA A 217 8.77 -21.47 0.12
N ILE A 218 7.90 -20.69 0.77
CA ILE A 218 7.93 -20.41 2.22
C ILE A 218 6.77 -21.08 2.96
N GLY A 219 6.02 -21.95 2.29
CA GLY A 219 4.90 -22.72 2.82
C GLY A 219 3.56 -22.29 2.24
N LEU A 220 2.53 -23.06 2.55
CA LEU A 220 1.15 -22.79 2.18
C LEU A 220 0.56 -21.71 3.09
N GLY A 221 0.06 -20.61 2.51
CA GLY A 221 -0.45 -19.50 3.28
C GLY A 221 -0.76 -18.26 2.44
N ARG A 222 -0.80 -17.11 3.08
CA ARG A 222 -1.05 -15.81 2.45
C ARG A 222 -0.22 -14.69 3.08
N PRO A 223 -0.02 -13.56 2.36
CA PRO A 223 0.66 -12.39 2.90
C PRO A 223 0.00 -11.87 4.18
N GLY A 224 0.82 -11.37 5.10
CA GLY A 224 0.38 -10.44 6.13
C GLY A 224 0.15 -9.05 5.52
N TRP A 225 -0.46 -8.16 6.30
CA TRP A 225 -0.73 -6.80 5.85
C TRP A 225 0.57 -5.97 5.73
N HIS A 226 0.61 -5.07 4.75
CA HIS A 226 1.69 -4.12 4.42
C HIS A 226 2.93 -4.71 3.72
N ILE A 227 3.23 -5.99 3.82
CA ILE A 227 4.34 -6.57 3.07
C ILE A 227 4.09 -6.53 1.56
N GLU A 228 2.82 -6.73 1.15
CA GLU A 228 2.39 -6.62 -0.24
C GLU A 228 2.60 -5.21 -0.78
N CYS A 229 2.22 -4.17 -0.01
CA CYS A 229 2.43 -2.77 -0.38
C CYS A 229 3.91 -2.49 -0.62
N THR A 230 4.77 -2.98 0.27
CA THR A 230 6.22 -2.80 0.17
C THR A 230 6.78 -3.52 -1.05
N ALA A 231 6.42 -4.79 -1.27
CA ALA A 231 6.89 -5.57 -2.41
C ALA A 231 6.45 -4.95 -3.75
N ILE A 232 5.20 -4.47 -3.83
CA ILE A 232 4.66 -3.78 -5.01
C ILE A 232 5.41 -2.47 -5.24
N ALA A 233 5.57 -1.64 -4.21
CA ALA A 233 6.28 -0.37 -4.32
C ALA A 233 7.71 -0.56 -4.81
N LEU A 234 8.47 -1.48 -4.21
CA LEU A 234 9.84 -1.80 -4.60
C LEU A 234 9.92 -2.28 -6.05
N LYS A 235 8.97 -3.09 -6.50
CA LYS A 235 8.97 -3.63 -7.86
C LYS A 235 8.65 -2.61 -8.92
N TYR A 236 7.65 -1.76 -8.71
CA TYR A 236 7.08 -0.91 -9.77
C TYR A 236 7.56 0.54 -9.71
N LEU A 237 8.17 0.96 -8.60
CA LEU A 237 8.78 2.28 -8.45
C LEU A 237 10.31 2.24 -8.44
N ASP A 238 10.91 1.03 -8.56
CA ASP A 238 12.36 0.86 -8.57
C ASP A 238 12.98 1.78 -9.65
N PRO A 239 13.86 2.72 -9.26
CA PRO A 239 14.55 3.56 -10.21
C PRO A 239 15.58 2.71 -10.99
N ALA A 240 15.72 2.99 -12.25
CA ALA A 240 16.83 2.45 -13.04
C ALA A 240 18.21 2.92 -12.50
N ASP A 241 18.19 3.98 -11.70
CA ASP A 241 19.35 4.56 -11.01
C ASP A 241 19.16 4.45 -9.49
N LEU A 242 19.97 3.63 -8.85
CA LEU A 242 19.92 3.36 -7.41
C LEU A 242 20.30 4.57 -6.53
N GLU A 243 20.84 5.65 -7.09
CA GLU A 243 21.14 6.89 -6.36
C GLU A 243 19.90 7.75 -6.11
N GLU A 244 18.79 7.50 -6.85
CA GLU A 244 17.55 8.24 -6.66
C GLU A 244 16.67 7.67 -5.54
N THR A 245 15.86 8.55 -4.94
CA THR A 245 14.84 8.16 -3.97
C THR A 245 13.79 7.28 -4.65
N LEU A 246 13.54 6.11 -4.08
CA LEU A 246 12.57 5.13 -4.60
C LEU A 246 11.14 5.68 -4.65
N ILE A 247 10.73 6.40 -3.60
CA ILE A 247 9.40 6.99 -3.48
C ILE A 247 9.55 8.47 -3.12
N ASP A 248 8.95 9.35 -3.94
CA ASP A 248 8.92 10.78 -3.65
C ASP A 248 7.75 11.15 -2.76
N ILE A 249 6.59 10.54 -2.99
CA ILE A 249 5.34 10.81 -2.28
C ILE A 249 4.66 9.49 -1.98
N GLN A 250 4.30 9.30 -0.72
CA GLN A 250 3.59 8.11 -0.26
C GLN A 250 2.41 8.52 0.61
N GLY A 251 1.30 7.78 0.49
CA GLY A 251 0.15 7.94 1.35
C GLY A 251 -0.94 6.91 1.08
N GLY A 252 -2.12 7.12 1.68
CA GLY A 252 -3.29 6.25 1.60
C GLY A 252 -3.85 5.91 2.96
#